data_08305c65ef9748eb0391ac6a07ab204d
#
_entry.id   08305c65ef9748eb0391ac6a07ab204d
#
_cell.length_a   1.000
_cell.length_b   1.000
_cell.length_c   1.000
_cell.angle_alpha   90.00
_cell.angle_beta   90.00
_cell.angle_gamma   90.00
#
_symmetry.space_group_name_H-M   'P 1'
#
loop_
_entity.id
_entity.type
_entity.pdbx_description
1 polymer ?
#
loop_
_entity_poly.entity_id
_entity_poly.type
_entity_poly.pdbx_seq_one_letter_code
_entity_poly.pdbx_strand_id
1 'polypeptide(L)'
;MPIIVANSISQEYEWHGLENSNTIPIALVAGMGGSRSYWKPQIGAFAKDHKVLAYDQRGTGGSSALKVESIEQLATDFISLLDALKIEKVHFVGHSTGGAIGQVIAIHYPERLASLVLYASVHKADHYRHRVWGLRKQILETMGPEIYAKTTSLLFYPPEFTNAHHDELLAVEARTAQFELSSPEIMGSRIESILKFDVSADLRKIKTPTLVICSEDDLLTPAYFSKEMATLIPNAQLVLFEKGGHAYSRSNPEQFNKLVLDFINSQSH
;
A
#
# COMPACT_ATOMS: atom_id res chain seq x y z
N MET A 1 -2.04 -16.64 13.52
CA MET A 1 -0.90 -16.04 12.82
C MET A 1 0.02 -15.40 13.84
N PRO A 2 1.32 -15.28 13.56
CA PRO A 2 2.24 -14.68 14.51
C PRO A 2 1.92 -13.19 14.73
N ILE A 3 2.06 -12.77 15.99
CA ILE A 3 1.92 -11.40 16.44
C ILE A 3 3.22 -11.01 17.13
N ILE A 4 3.72 -9.82 16.85
CA ILE A 4 4.89 -9.26 17.52
C ILE A 4 4.53 -7.92 18.14
N VAL A 5 5.11 -7.63 19.32
CA VAL A 5 4.96 -6.34 19.96
C VAL A 5 6.16 -5.45 19.57
N ALA A 6 5.89 -4.36 18.91
CA ALA A 6 6.87 -3.37 18.49
C ALA A 6 6.26 -1.97 18.61
N ASN A 7 7.03 -0.98 19.05
CA ASN A 7 6.54 0.39 19.28
C ASN A 7 5.27 0.46 20.17
N SER A 8 5.21 -0.39 21.20
CA SER A 8 4.07 -0.51 22.12
C SER A 8 2.74 -0.92 21.47
N ILE A 9 2.77 -1.47 20.27
CA ILE A 9 1.60 -2.03 19.58
C ILE A 9 1.85 -3.48 19.19
N SER A 10 0.77 -4.27 19.13
CA SER A 10 0.80 -5.60 18.55
C SER A 10 0.61 -5.50 17.05
N GLN A 11 1.48 -6.14 16.28
CA GLN A 11 1.39 -6.20 14.82
C GLN A 11 1.30 -7.66 14.37
N GLU A 12 0.25 -8.00 13.65
CA GLU A 12 0.08 -9.31 13.04
C GLU A 12 0.79 -9.34 11.68
N TYR A 13 1.55 -10.41 11.42
CA TYR A 13 2.34 -10.53 10.20
C TYR A 13 2.37 -11.98 9.69
N GLU A 14 2.81 -12.14 8.46
CA GLU A 14 3.04 -13.42 7.81
C GLU A 14 4.36 -13.40 7.05
N TRP A 15 5.06 -14.54 7.10
CA TRP A 15 6.17 -14.85 6.20
C TRP A 15 5.73 -15.83 5.13
N HIS A 16 6.19 -15.60 3.90
CA HIS A 16 6.01 -16.52 2.79
C HIS A 16 7.33 -16.73 2.07
N GLY A 17 7.47 -17.86 1.34
CA GLY A 17 8.66 -18.17 0.54
C GLY A 17 9.74 -18.91 1.34
N LEU A 18 10.97 -18.80 0.86
CA LEU A 18 12.09 -19.61 1.34
C LEU A 18 12.57 -19.16 2.72
N GLU A 19 12.48 -20.04 3.73
CA GLU A 19 12.89 -19.73 5.12
C GLU A 19 14.39 -19.39 5.23
N ASN A 20 15.24 -20.02 4.44
CA ASN A 20 16.70 -19.88 4.48
C ASN A 20 17.26 -19.06 3.33
N SER A 21 16.46 -18.17 2.73
CA SER A 21 16.95 -17.28 1.69
C SER A 21 17.88 -16.23 2.27
N ASN A 22 19.09 -16.13 1.71
CA ASN A 22 20.02 -15.02 2.01
C ASN A 22 19.68 -13.75 1.23
N THR A 23 18.57 -13.74 0.48
CA THR A 23 18.14 -12.55 -0.26
C THR A 23 17.49 -11.54 0.67
N ILE A 24 17.59 -10.27 0.32
CA ILE A 24 16.85 -9.19 0.99
C ILE A 24 15.35 -9.47 0.83
N PRO A 25 14.55 -9.49 1.91
CA PRO A 25 13.14 -9.81 1.81
C PRO A 25 12.33 -8.70 1.14
N ILE A 26 11.23 -9.09 0.50
CA ILE A 26 10.22 -8.16 -0.02
C ILE A 26 9.20 -7.87 1.08
N ALA A 27 8.95 -6.61 1.38
CA ALA A 27 7.89 -6.18 2.29
C ALA A 27 6.71 -5.60 1.50
N LEU A 28 5.52 -6.17 1.70
CA LEU A 28 4.28 -5.79 1.04
C LEU A 28 3.43 -4.91 1.96
N VAL A 29 3.28 -3.63 1.61
CA VAL A 29 2.63 -2.62 2.45
C VAL A 29 1.35 -2.13 1.79
N ALA A 30 0.22 -2.46 2.40
CA ALA A 30 -1.10 -2.18 1.85
C ALA A 30 -1.48 -0.69 1.93
N GLY A 31 -2.54 -0.33 1.20
CA GLY A 31 -3.10 1.02 1.15
C GLY A 31 -3.94 1.40 2.37
N MET A 32 -5.01 2.18 2.14
CA MET A 32 -5.86 2.76 3.21
C MET A 32 -6.46 1.71 4.14
N GLY A 33 -6.86 0.55 3.64
CA GLY A 33 -7.39 -0.54 4.46
C GLY A 33 -6.35 -1.16 5.40
N GLY A 34 -5.07 -1.04 5.10
CA GLY A 34 -3.96 -1.53 5.93
C GLY A 34 -3.79 -3.04 6.00
N SER A 35 -4.69 -3.82 5.41
CA SER A 35 -4.70 -5.28 5.52
C SER A 35 -3.74 -5.95 4.55
N ARG A 36 -2.95 -6.89 5.05
CA ARG A 36 -2.08 -7.77 4.26
C ARG A 36 -2.85 -8.59 3.21
N SER A 37 -4.14 -8.84 3.43
CA SER A 37 -5.00 -9.59 2.52
C SER A 37 -5.07 -8.98 1.11
N TYR A 38 -4.80 -7.67 0.98
CA TYR A 38 -4.70 -7.00 -0.30
C TYR A 38 -3.72 -7.69 -1.26
N TRP A 39 -2.60 -8.19 -0.75
CA TRP A 39 -1.49 -8.71 -1.52
C TRP A 39 -1.59 -10.21 -1.88
N LYS A 40 -2.72 -10.84 -1.58
CA LYS A 40 -2.94 -12.26 -1.84
C LYS A 40 -2.57 -12.72 -3.26
N PRO A 41 -2.90 -11.95 -4.34
CA PRO A 41 -2.53 -12.33 -5.71
C PRO A 41 -1.02 -12.26 -6.01
N GLN A 42 -0.24 -11.51 -5.21
CA GLN A 42 1.19 -11.30 -5.43
C GLN A 42 2.04 -12.34 -4.70
N ILE A 43 1.59 -12.80 -3.53
CA ILE A 43 2.36 -13.64 -2.61
C ILE A 43 2.91 -14.88 -3.33
N GLY A 44 2.08 -15.62 -4.05
CA GLY A 44 2.49 -16.86 -4.71
C GLY A 44 3.60 -16.68 -5.76
N ALA A 45 3.61 -15.54 -6.46
CA ALA A 45 4.64 -15.24 -7.45
C ALA A 45 5.93 -14.77 -6.77
N PHE A 46 5.84 -13.87 -5.79
CA PHE A 46 7.01 -13.29 -5.10
C PHE A 46 7.72 -14.31 -4.21
N ALA A 47 6.96 -15.19 -3.56
CA ALA A 47 7.47 -16.20 -2.66
C ALA A 47 8.21 -17.36 -3.34
N LYS A 48 8.25 -17.43 -4.67
CA LYS A 48 9.02 -18.47 -5.39
C LYS A 48 10.52 -18.30 -5.16
N ASP A 49 11.01 -17.07 -5.25
CA ASP A 49 12.43 -16.77 -5.24
C ASP A 49 12.86 -15.83 -4.10
N HIS A 50 11.89 -15.23 -3.39
CA HIS A 50 12.14 -14.29 -2.31
C HIS A 50 11.44 -14.69 -1.02
N LYS A 51 11.98 -14.24 0.11
CA LYS A 51 11.27 -14.20 1.38
C LYS A 51 10.35 -12.97 1.36
N VAL A 52 9.07 -13.13 1.69
CA VAL A 52 8.05 -12.08 1.59
C VAL A 52 7.42 -11.85 2.95
N LEU A 53 7.47 -10.60 3.42
CA LEU A 53 6.80 -10.12 4.63
C LEU A 53 5.50 -9.40 4.22
N ALA A 54 4.38 -9.86 4.75
CA ALA A 54 3.11 -9.15 4.70
C ALA A 54 2.59 -8.92 6.12
N TYR A 55 2.01 -7.77 6.42
CA TYR A 55 1.56 -7.43 7.77
C TYR A 55 0.30 -6.58 7.75
N ASP A 56 -0.43 -6.62 8.87
CA ASP A 56 -1.54 -5.72 9.12
C ASP A 56 -1.02 -4.46 9.83
N GLN A 57 -1.35 -3.31 9.28
CA GLN A 57 -0.98 -2.03 9.86
C GLN A 57 -1.77 -1.76 11.15
N ARG A 58 -1.30 -0.84 11.99
CA ARG A 58 -2.04 -0.28 13.14
C ARG A 58 -3.51 -0.03 12.75
N GLY A 59 -4.43 -0.44 13.60
CA GLY A 59 -5.86 -0.26 13.39
C GLY A 59 -6.49 -1.23 12.40
N THR A 60 -5.80 -2.32 11.98
CA THR A 60 -6.30 -3.22 10.94
C THR A 60 -6.07 -4.68 11.33
N GLY A 61 -6.97 -5.56 10.91
CA GLY A 61 -6.85 -7.02 11.05
C GLY A 61 -6.59 -7.45 12.48
N GLY A 62 -5.57 -8.27 12.70
CA GLY A 62 -5.13 -8.73 14.01
C GLY A 62 -4.16 -7.81 14.74
N SER A 63 -3.80 -6.66 14.15
CA SER A 63 -2.97 -5.66 14.80
C SER A 63 -3.78 -4.78 15.77
N SER A 64 -3.09 -4.09 16.69
CA SER A 64 -3.72 -3.23 17.70
C SER A 64 -4.74 -2.27 17.09
N ALA A 65 -5.98 -2.32 17.57
CA ALA A 65 -7.11 -1.50 17.12
C ALA A 65 -7.00 -0.04 17.63
N LEU A 66 -6.00 0.68 17.13
CA LEU A 66 -5.68 2.04 17.52
C LEU A 66 -5.82 3.01 16.34
N LYS A 67 -6.16 4.27 16.65
CA LYS A 67 -6.18 5.36 15.66
C LYS A 67 -4.81 5.60 15.05
N VAL A 68 -4.82 6.16 13.84
CA VAL A 68 -3.64 6.62 13.12
C VAL A 68 -3.56 8.13 13.21
N GLU A 69 -2.44 8.64 13.68
CA GLU A 69 -2.23 10.09 13.85
C GLU A 69 -1.63 10.72 12.59
N SER A 70 -0.70 9.99 11.93
CA SER A 70 -0.03 10.46 10.71
C SER A 70 0.56 9.31 9.90
N ILE A 71 1.03 9.61 8.69
CA ILE A 71 1.76 8.64 7.84
C ILE A 71 3.15 8.36 8.43
N GLU A 72 3.77 9.33 9.08
CA GLU A 72 5.05 9.19 9.78
C GLU A 72 4.94 8.20 10.95
N GLN A 73 3.80 8.18 11.66
CA GLN A 73 3.55 7.17 12.68
C GLN A 73 3.51 5.76 12.09
N LEU A 74 2.82 5.57 10.96
CA LEU A 74 2.77 4.28 10.27
C LEU A 74 4.17 3.85 9.77
N ALA A 75 4.99 4.80 9.33
CA ALA A 75 6.38 4.54 8.95
C ALA A 75 7.21 4.09 10.16
N THR A 76 7.08 4.77 11.30
CA THR A 76 7.75 4.40 12.55
C THR A 76 7.31 3.01 13.05
N ASP A 77 6.02 2.68 12.96
CA ASP A 77 5.51 1.36 13.29
C ASP A 77 6.14 0.27 12.42
N PHE A 78 6.27 0.53 11.10
CA PHE A 78 6.90 -0.40 10.18
C PHE A 78 8.40 -0.59 10.48
N ILE A 79 9.16 0.47 10.73
CA ILE A 79 10.58 0.37 11.12
C ILE A 79 10.71 -0.44 12.40
N SER A 80 9.87 -0.20 13.39
CA SER A 80 9.86 -0.95 14.64
C SER A 80 9.51 -2.43 14.43
N LEU A 81 8.64 -2.75 13.47
CA LEU A 81 8.37 -4.13 13.05
C LEU A 81 9.63 -4.79 12.48
N LEU A 82 10.36 -4.09 11.59
CA LEU A 82 11.61 -4.62 11.04
C LEU A 82 12.65 -4.87 12.14
N ASP A 83 12.78 -3.95 13.10
CA ASP A 83 13.71 -4.09 14.22
C ASP A 83 13.38 -5.30 15.10
N ALA A 84 12.11 -5.46 15.45
CA ALA A 84 11.64 -6.59 16.24
C ALA A 84 11.82 -7.94 15.53
N LEU A 85 11.70 -7.96 14.19
CA LEU A 85 11.95 -9.12 13.35
C LEU A 85 13.43 -9.30 12.97
N LYS A 86 14.33 -8.39 13.42
CA LYS A 86 15.76 -8.38 13.12
C LYS A 86 16.04 -8.31 11.60
N ILE A 87 15.24 -7.53 10.88
CA ILE A 87 15.40 -7.30 9.45
C ILE A 87 16.15 -5.98 9.26
N GLU A 88 17.34 -6.03 8.70
CA GLU A 88 18.15 -4.85 8.46
C GLU A 88 17.58 -3.99 7.31
N LYS A 89 17.21 -4.64 6.20
CA LYS A 89 16.80 -3.96 4.95
C LYS A 89 15.76 -4.79 4.20
N VAL A 90 14.90 -4.09 3.44
CA VAL A 90 13.86 -4.72 2.59
C VAL A 90 13.80 -4.11 1.20
N HIS A 91 13.29 -4.87 0.23
CA HIS A 91 12.65 -4.33 -0.96
C HIS A 91 11.21 -3.95 -0.58
N PHE A 92 10.89 -2.66 -0.62
CA PHE A 92 9.59 -2.16 -0.16
C PHE A 92 8.63 -2.01 -1.33
N VAL A 93 7.46 -2.65 -1.25
CA VAL A 93 6.39 -2.52 -2.25
C VAL A 93 5.16 -1.94 -1.57
N GLY A 94 4.90 -0.65 -1.82
CA GLY A 94 3.81 0.10 -1.19
C GLY A 94 2.70 0.46 -2.16
N HIS A 95 1.46 0.06 -1.83
CA HIS A 95 0.26 0.44 -2.55
C HIS A 95 -0.42 1.65 -1.90
N SER A 96 -0.78 2.66 -2.69
CA SER A 96 -1.58 3.79 -2.23
C SER A 96 -0.99 4.47 -0.97
N THR A 97 -1.69 4.47 0.17
CA THR A 97 -1.15 4.93 1.47
C THR A 97 0.13 4.18 1.86
N GLY A 98 0.27 2.91 1.51
CA GLY A 98 1.52 2.15 1.70
C GLY A 98 2.70 2.76 0.96
N GLY A 99 2.49 3.32 -0.23
CA GLY A 99 3.51 4.07 -0.93
C GLY A 99 3.87 5.40 -0.25
N ALA A 100 2.90 6.09 0.38
CA ALA A 100 3.18 7.26 1.21
C ALA A 100 4.06 6.91 2.41
N ILE A 101 3.78 5.76 3.08
CA ILE A 101 4.65 5.21 4.14
C ILE A 101 6.07 4.98 3.60
N GLY A 102 6.20 4.35 2.43
CA GLY A 102 7.49 4.10 1.79
C GLY A 102 8.28 5.37 1.48
N GLN A 103 7.63 6.46 1.07
CA GLN A 103 8.26 7.76 0.87
C GLN A 103 8.84 8.32 2.16
N VAL A 104 8.09 8.28 3.27
CA VAL A 104 8.59 8.71 4.59
C VAL A 104 9.82 7.90 5.00
N ILE A 105 9.78 6.57 4.81
CA ILE A 105 10.92 5.71 5.13
C ILE A 105 12.12 6.04 4.25
N ALA A 106 11.93 6.23 2.96
CA ALA A 106 13.02 6.57 2.04
C ALA A 106 13.67 7.94 2.32
N ILE A 107 12.92 8.86 2.93
CA ILE A 107 13.41 10.18 3.34
C ILE A 107 14.18 10.11 4.67
N HIS A 108 13.67 9.36 5.67
CA HIS A 108 14.16 9.40 7.04
C HIS A 108 14.99 8.17 7.45
N TYR A 109 14.84 7.03 6.77
CA TYR A 109 15.48 5.74 7.03
C TYR A 109 15.95 5.06 5.73
N PRO A 110 16.67 5.79 4.83
CA PRO A 110 17.01 5.26 3.50
C PRO A 110 17.83 3.96 3.54
N GLU A 111 18.62 3.76 4.60
CA GLU A 111 19.42 2.55 4.82
C GLU A 111 18.57 1.28 5.01
N ARG A 112 17.29 1.43 5.38
CA ARG A 112 16.36 0.32 5.60
C ARG A 112 15.72 -0.19 4.30
N LEU A 113 15.98 0.48 3.16
CA LEU A 113 15.40 0.15 1.86
C LEU A 113 16.49 -0.24 0.87
N ALA A 114 16.38 -1.44 0.29
CA ALA A 114 17.17 -1.85 -0.87
C ALA A 114 16.60 -1.28 -2.17
N SER A 115 15.27 -1.25 -2.29
CA SER A 115 14.53 -0.58 -3.34
C SER A 115 13.14 -0.17 -2.87
N LEU A 116 12.51 0.72 -3.63
CA LEU A 116 11.19 1.28 -3.32
C LEU A 116 10.28 1.18 -4.54
N VAL A 117 9.13 0.53 -4.37
CA VAL A 117 8.05 0.53 -5.37
C VAL A 117 6.89 1.37 -4.83
N LEU A 118 6.59 2.46 -5.52
CA LEU A 118 5.46 3.36 -5.25
C LEU A 118 4.34 3.04 -6.24
N TYR A 119 3.40 2.23 -5.83
CA TYR A 119 2.31 1.78 -6.68
C TYR A 119 1.01 2.51 -6.33
N ALA A 120 0.41 3.20 -7.32
CA ALA A 120 -0.84 3.94 -7.20
C ALA A 120 -0.86 4.83 -5.94
N SER A 121 0.20 5.63 -5.72
CA SER A 121 0.43 6.39 -4.49
C SER A 121 0.35 7.90 -4.71
N VAL A 122 0.47 8.65 -3.63
CA VAL A 122 0.46 10.11 -3.60
C VAL A 122 1.58 10.63 -2.71
N HIS A 123 2.05 11.85 -2.96
CA HIS A 123 3.04 12.54 -2.13
C HIS A 123 2.45 13.73 -1.37
N LYS A 124 1.22 14.09 -1.68
CA LYS A 124 0.44 15.15 -1.02
C LYS A 124 -1.05 14.93 -1.19
N ALA A 125 -1.86 15.64 -0.41
CA ALA A 125 -3.29 15.79 -0.68
C ALA A 125 -3.54 17.11 -1.45
N ASP A 126 -4.37 17.04 -2.50
CA ASP A 126 -4.86 18.18 -3.24
C ASP A 126 -6.38 18.32 -3.10
N HIS A 127 -6.98 19.31 -3.78
CA HIS A 127 -8.43 19.54 -3.72
C HIS A 127 -9.24 18.34 -4.20
N TYR A 128 -8.75 17.58 -5.20
CA TYR A 128 -9.41 16.37 -5.66
C TYR A 128 -9.43 15.31 -4.58
N ARG A 129 -8.29 15.07 -3.94
CA ARG A 129 -8.15 14.11 -2.84
C ARG A 129 -9.06 14.47 -1.65
N HIS A 130 -9.11 15.74 -1.28
CA HIS A 130 -10.02 16.21 -0.23
C HIS A 130 -11.50 15.92 -0.57
N ARG A 131 -11.92 16.11 -1.83
CA ARG A 131 -13.29 15.78 -2.25
C ARG A 131 -13.57 14.28 -2.19
N VAL A 132 -12.69 13.45 -2.77
CA VAL A 132 -12.87 12.00 -2.82
C VAL A 132 -12.91 11.41 -1.41
N TRP A 133 -11.92 11.75 -0.57
CA TRP A 133 -11.84 11.18 0.77
C TRP A 133 -12.84 11.78 1.75
N GLY A 134 -13.23 13.05 1.59
CA GLY A 134 -14.31 13.66 2.34
C GLY A 134 -15.64 12.95 2.08
N LEU A 135 -15.98 12.70 0.80
CA LEU A 135 -17.18 11.94 0.44
C LEU A 135 -17.12 10.49 0.98
N ARG A 136 -16.00 9.81 0.84
CA ARG A 136 -15.82 8.43 1.33
C ARG A 136 -15.95 8.34 2.85
N LYS A 137 -15.40 9.31 3.59
CA LYS A 137 -15.57 9.41 5.04
C LYS A 137 -17.04 9.58 5.40
N GLN A 138 -17.75 10.49 4.74
CA GLN A 138 -19.18 10.70 4.95
C GLN A 138 -20.00 9.44 4.66
N ILE A 139 -19.73 8.73 3.56
CA ILE A 139 -20.38 7.45 3.24
C ILE A 139 -20.17 6.44 4.35
N LEU A 140 -18.95 6.28 4.86
CA LEU A 140 -18.65 5.35 5.93
C LEU A 140 -19.42 5.69 7.22
N GLU A 141 -19.46 6.97 7.59
CA GLU A 141 -20.10 7.46 8.82
C GLU A 141 -21.62 7.43 8.77
N THR A 142 -22.22 7.67 7.60
CA THR A 142 -23.70 7.80 7.47
C THR A 142 -24.38 6.58 6.87
N MET A 143 -23.69 5.83 6.00
CA MET A 143 -24.26 4.69 5.27
C MET A 143 -23.62 3.35 5.66
N GLY A 144 -22.55 3.38 6.45
CA GLY A 144 -21.89 2.21 7.01
C GLY A 144 -20.92 1.47 6.09
N PRO A 145 -20.30 0.38 6.61
CA PRO A 145 -19.21 -0.32 5.96
C PRO A 145 -19.60 -1.01 4.66
N GLU A 146 -20.84 -1.49 4.53
CA GLU A 146 -21.29 -2.17 3.31
C GLU A 146 -21.30 -1.24 2.09
N ILE A 147 -21.87 -0.04 2.23
CA ILE A 147 -21.92 0.94 1.13
C ILE A 147 -20.52 1.49 0.87
N TYR A 148 -19.71 1.66 1.91
CA TYR A 148 -18.30 2.05 1.76
C TYR A 148 -17.51 1.01 0.96
N ALA A 149 -17.68 -0.29 1.21
CA ALA A 149 -17.01 -1.35 0.48
C ALA A 149 -17.44 -1.36 -1.01
N LYS A 150 -18.74 -1.24 -1.30
CA LYS A 150 -19.27 -1.14 -2.68
C LYS A 150 -18.71 0.06 -3.44
N THR A 151 -18.67 1.24 -2.80
CA THR A 151 -18.04 2.43 -3.40
C THR A 151 -16.54 2.24 -3.62
N THR A 152 -15.88 1.45 -2.76
CA THR A 152 -14.46 1.12 -2.96
C THR A 152 -14.23 0.32 -4.22
N SER A 153 -15.03 -0.71 -4.49
CA SER A 153 -14.92 -1.51 -5.71
C SER A 153 -15.07 -0.65 -6.97
N LEU A 154 -16.06 0.24 -6.99
CA LEU A 154 -16.29 1.14 -8.14
C LEU A 154 -15.14 2.12 -8.39
N LEU A 155 -14.38 2.48 -7.36
CA LEU A 155 -13.22 3.38 -7.49
C LEU A 155 -11.90 2.62 -7.75
N PHE A 156 -11.87 1.32 -7.44
CA PHE A 156 -10.68 0.49 -7.58
C PHE A 156 -10.53 -0.09 -8.98
N TYR A 157 -11.62 -0.44 -9.62
CA TYR A 157 -11.61 -1.20 -10.86
C TYR A 157 -12.27 -0.45 -12.03
N PRO A 158 -11.79 -0.65 -13.25
CA PRO A 158 -12.49 -0.14 -14.44
C PRO A 158 -13.87 -0.77 -14.59
N PRO A 159 -14.82 -0.10 -15.29
CA PRO A 159 -16.18 -0.61 -15.49
C PRO A 159 -16.24 -1.99 -16.13
N GLU A 160 -15.37 -2.27 -17.09
CA GLU A 160 -15.31 -3.56 -17.79
C GLU A 160 -14.91 -4.69 -16.85
N PHE A 161 -13.94 -4.43 -15.96
CA PHE A 161 -13.53 -5.41 -14.95
C PHE A 161 -14.66 -5.64 -13.94
N THR A 162 -15.28 -4.57 -13.45
CA THR A 162 -16.40 -4.66 -12.49
C THR A 162 -17.57 -5.46 -13.07
N ASN A 163 -17.89 -5.25 -14.36
CA ASN A 163 -18.95 -5.99 -15.03
C ASN A 163 -18.59 -7.48 -15.21
N ALA A 164 -17.35 -7.78 -15.57
CA ALA A 164 -16.91 -9.17 -15.82
C ALA A 164 -16.75 -10.00 -14.53
N HIS A 165 -16.49 -9.35 -13.37
CA HIS A 165 -16.19 -10.02 -12.10
C HIS A 165 -17.24 -9.72 -11.02
N HIS A 166 -18.49 -9.51 -11.42
CA HIS A 166 -19.58 -9.06 -10.54
C HIS A 166 -19.71 -9.91 -9.28
N ASP A 167 -19.85 -11.21 -9.39
CA ASP A 167 -20.08 -12.12 -8.25
C ASP A 167 -18.86 -12.20 -7.32
N GLU A 168 -17.65 -12.16 -7.89
CA GLU A 168 -16.40 -12.12 -7.13
C GLU A 168 -16.30 -10.82 -6.31
N LEU A 169 -16.64 -9.69 -6.93
CA LEU A 169 -16.61 -8.39 -6.23
C LEU A 169 -17.66 -8.30 -5.14
N LEU A 170 -18.87 -8.84 -5.33
CA LEU A 170 -19.88 -8.92 -4.26
C LEU A 170 -19.34 -9.70 -3.05
N ALA A 171 -18.67 -10.83 -3.29
CA ALA A 171 -18.06 -11.61 -2.20
C ALA A 171 -16.93 -10.87 -1.48
N VAL A 172 -16.09 -10.15 -2.24
CA VAL A 172 -15.01 -9.32 -1.69
C VAL A 172 -15.59 -8.16 -0.87
N GLU A 173 -16.61 -7.47 -1.37
CA GLU A 173 -17.28 -6.36 -0.68
C GLU A 173 -17.89 -6.79 0.66
N ALA A 174 -18.64 -7.91 0.65
CA ALA A 174 -19.24 -8.47 1.86
C ALA A 174 -18.18 -8.85 2.90
N ARG A 175 -17.10 -9.52 2.50
CA ARG A 175 -15.99 -9.89 3.37
C ARG A 175 -15.28 -8.65 3.90
N THR A 176 -15.01 -7.67 3.05
CA THR A 176 -14.36 -6.42 3.44
C THR A 176 -15.20 -5.67 4.49
N ALA A 177 -16.50 -5.52 4.24
CA ALA A 177 -17.40 -4.84 5.17
C ALA A 177 -17.47 -5.54 6.53
N GLN A 178 -17.47 -6.86 6.55
CA GLN A 178 -17.65 -7.65 7.77
C GLN A 178 -16.37 -7.87 8.57
N PHE A 179 -15.20 -8.03 7.91
CA PHE A 179 -13.99 -8.54 8.57
C PHE A 179 -12.72 -7.70 8.36
N GLU A 180 -12.67 -6.86 7.32
CA GLU A 180 -11.42 -6.20 6.94
C GLU A 180 -11.42 -4.69 7.22
N LEU A 181 -12.59 -4.07 7.29
CA LEU A 181 -12.69 -2.66 7.66
C LEU A 181 -12.56 -2.50 9.18
N SER A 182 -11.69 -1.59 9.57
CA SER A 182 -11.63 -1.10 10.95
C SER A 182 -12.90 -0.30 11.29
N SER A 183 -13.12 -0.01 12.58
CA SER A 183 -14.22 0.86 12.99
C SER A 183 -14.22 2.19 12.22
N PRO A 184 -15.40 2.81 12.02
CA PRO A 184 -15.48 4.11 11.34
C PRO A 184 -14.56 5.18 11.94
N GLU A 185 -14.35 5.13 13.26
CA GLU A 185 -13.45 6.04 13.98
C GLU A 185 -11.97 5.84 13.60
N ILE A 186 -11.51 4.59 13.52
CA ILE A 186 -10.14 4.26 13.10
C ILE A 186 -9.97 4.59 11.62
N MET A 187 -10.90 4.20 10.75
CA MET A 187 -10.84 4.53 9.33
C MET A 187 -10.88 6.04 9.09
N GLY A 188 -11.68 6.79 9.84
CA GLY A 188 -11.70 8.25 9.81
C GLY A 188 -10.34 8.85 10.13
N SER A 189 -9.66 8.34 11.17
CA SER A 189 -8.30 8.80 11.52
C SER A 189 -7.28 8.50 10.43
N ARG A 190 -7.37 7.36 9.76
CA ARG A 190 -6.52 7.02 8.60
C ARG A 190 -6.75 7.95 7.42
N ILE A 191 -8.02 8.29 7.13
CA ILE A 191 -8.36 9.26 6.08
C ILE A 191 -7.79 10.63 6.42
N GLU A 192 -7.92 11.08 7.66
CA GLU A 192 -7.38 12.36 8.11
C GLU A 192 -5.85 12.41 8.02
N SER A 193 -5.17 11.32 8.35
CA SER A 193 -3.72 11.24 8.26
C SER A 193 -3.21 11.43 6.83
N ILE A 194 -3.83 10.77 5.84
CA ILE A 194 -3.41 10.90 4.44
C ILE A 194 -3.81 12.26 3.83
N LEU A 195 -4.86 12.90 4.32
CA LEU A 195 -5.26 14.23 3.88
C LEU A 195 -4.36 15.36 4.43
N LYS A 196 -3.63 15.11 5.51
CA LYS A 196 -2.61 16.02 6.08
C LYS A 196 -1.23 15.78 5.50
N PHE A 197 -1.03 14.66 4.79
CA PHE A 197 0.26 14.24 4.29
C PHE A 197 0.75 15.12 3.14
N ASP A 198 1.98 15.65 3.26
CA ASP A 198 2.69 16.36 2.19
C ASP A 198 4.20 16.24 2.39
N VAL A 199 4.86 15.52 1.48
CA VAL A 199 6.33 15.38 1.43
C VAL A 199 6.92 15.93 0.13
N SER A 200 6.17 16.78 -0.58
CA SER A 200 6.57 17.33 -1.90
C SER A 200 7.95 17.95 -1.89
N ALA A 201 8.29 18.69 -0.84
CA ALA A 201 9.59 19.36 -0.70
C ALA A 201 10.77 18.38 -0.52
N ASP A 202 10.47 17.19 0.01
CA ASP A 202 11.49 16.21 0.42
C ASP A 202 11.70 15.06 -0.56
N LEU A 203 10.85 14.92 -1.59
CA LEU A 203 10.97 13.85 -2.59
C LEU A 203 12.35 13.81 -3.28
N ARG A 204 12.98 14.96 -3.47
CA ARG A 204 14.34 15.05 -4.05
C ARG A 204 15.43 14.48 -3.16
N LYS A 205 15.16 14.22 -1.87
CA LYS A 205 16.08 13.58 -0.93
C LYS A 205 16.11 12.07 -1.09
N ILE A 206 15.10 11.47 -1.72
CA ILE A 206 15.02 10.02 -1.93
C ILE A 206 16.12 9.59 -2.90
N LYS A 207 17.04 8.76 -2.41
CA LYS A 207 18.16 8.19 -3.18
C LYS A 207 17.99 6.71 -3.47
N THR A 208 17.08 6.05 -2.77
CA THR A 208 16.72 4.66 -2.95
C THR A 208 16.27 4.43 -4.38
N PRO A 209 16.75 3.38 -5.08
CA PRO A 209 16.23 3.00 -6.39
C PRO A 209 14.71 2.88 -6.34
N THR A 210 14.01 3.65 -7.18
CA THR A 210 12.56 3.80 -7.09
C THR A 210 11.87 3.46 -8.40
N LEU A 211 10.83 2.62 -8.31
CA LEU A 211 9.87 2.35 -9.37
C LEU A 211 8.52 2.94 -9.00
N VAL A 212 7.98 3.80 -9.86
CA VAL A 212 6.65 4.40 -9.72
C VAL A 212 5.70 3.74 -10.71
N ILE A 213 4.59 3.20 -10.23
CA ILE A 213 3.60 2.46 -11.04
C ILE A 213 2.21 3.06 -10.83
N CYS A 214 1.45 3.27 -11.90
CA CYS A 214 0.06 3.70 -11.85
C CYS A 214 -0.69 3.27 -13.11
N SER A 215 -2.03 3.22 -13.04
CA SER A 215 -2.88 3.18 -14.23
C SER A 215 -3.37 4.59 -14.57
N GLU A 216 -3.54 4.90 -15.86
CA GLU A 216 -4.00 6.25 -16.27
C GLU A 216 -5.47 6.50 -15.91
N ASP A 217 -6.25 5.44 -15.75
CA ASP A 217 -7.66 5.45 -15.33
C ASP A 217 -7.87 5.35 -13.80
N ASP A 218 -6.80 5.51 -12.98
CA ASP A 218 -6.92 5.51 -11.54
C ASP A 218 -7.67 6.74 -11.02
N LEU A 219 -8.83 6.51 -10.41
CA LEU A 219 -9.69 7.56 -9.84
C LEU A 219 -9.34 7.95 -8.40
N LEU A 220 -8.60 7.10 -7.66
CA LEU A 220 -8.25 7.39 -6.27
C LEU A 220 -6.92 8.12 -6.14
N THR A 221 -5.95 7.76 -6.96
CA THR A 221 -4.65 8.40 -7.03
C THR A 221 -4.29 8.68 -8.50
N PRO A 222 -4.96 9.68 -9.12
CA PRO A 222 -4.79 9.97 -10.53
C PRO A 222 -3.34 10.04 -10.97
N ALA A 223 -3.06 9.58 -12.19
CA ALA A 223 -1.71 9.38 -12.71
C ALA A 223 -0.79 10.61 -12.65
N TYR A 224 -1.35 11.82 -12.53
CA TYR A 224 -0.53 13.02 -12.37
C TYR A 224 0.31 13.00 -11.09
N PHE A 225 -0.15 12.38 -9.99
CA PHE A 225 0.68 12.20 -8.78
C PHE A 225 1.91 11.34 -9.05
N SER A 226 1.72 10.24 -9.78
CA SER A 226 2.83 9.35 -10.16
C SER A 226 3.81 10.03 -11.12
N LYS A 227 3.30 10.81 -12.08
CA LYS A 227 4.12 11.64 -12.99
C LYS A 227 4.92 12.70 -12.22
N GLU A 228 4.31 13.38 -11.24
CA GLU A 228 4.99 14.34 -10.37
C GLU A 228 6.08 13.65 -9.52
N MET A 229 5.76 12.52 -8.87
CA MET A 229 6.74 11.77 -8.06
C MET A 229 7.93 11.32 -8.90
N ALA A 230 7.70 10.76 -10.09
CA ALA A 230 8.78 10.33 -10.98
C ALA A 230 9.66 11.49 -11.48
N THR A 231 9.11 12.70 -11.57
CA THR A 231 9.87 13.91 -11.93
C THR A 231 10.70 14.44 -10.74
N LEU A 232 10.19 14.30 -9.52
CA LEU A 232 10.81 14.87 -8.31
C LEU A 232 11.83 13.92 -7.68
N ILE A 233 11.60 12.60 -7.73
CA ILE A 233 12.52 11.60 -7.18
C ILE A 233 13.66 11.35 -8.18
N PRO A 234 14.93 11.56 -7.79
CA PRO A 234 16.06 11.34 -8.69
C PRO A 234 16.12 9.90 -9.18
N ASN A 235 16.25 9.74 -10.50
CA ASN A 235 16.39 8.43 -11.17
C ASN A 235 15.22 7.46 -10.98
N ALA A 236 14.04 7.95 -10.60
CA ALA A 236 12.85 7.12 -10.52
C ALA A 236 12.43 6.63 -11.92
N GLN A 237 12.10 5.35 -12.02
CA GLN A 237 11.48 4.77 -13.21
C GLN A 237 9.98 4.93 -13.11
N LEU A 238 9.31 5.35 -14.20
CA LEU A 238 7.85 5.48 -14.27
C LEU A 238 7.28 4.46 -15.25
N VAL A 239 6.31 3.69 -14.78
CA VAL A 239 5.50 2.82 -15.63
C VAL A 239 4.02 3.18 -15.47
N LEU A 240 3.38 3.54 -16.57
CA LEU A 240 1.96 3.83 -16.65
C LEU A 240 1.27 2.76 -17.48
N PHE A 241 0.23 2.17 -16.92
CA PHE A 241 -0.67 1.28 -17.64
C PHE A 241 -1.87 2.08 -18.15
N GLU A 242 -2.32 1.80 -19.36
CA GLU A 242 -3.44 2.52 -19.98
C GLU A 242 -4.73 2.35 -19.16
N LYS A 243 -4.98 1.11 -18.69
CA LYS A 243 -6.18 0.73 -17.93
C LYS A 243 -5.84 -0.24 -16.80
N GLY A 244 -6.73 -0.31 -15.81
CA GLY A 244 -6.65 -1.27 -14.71
C GLY A 244 -7.04 -0.70 -13.36
N GLY A 245 -7.30 0.59 -13.29
CA GLY A 245 -7.77 1.31 -12.10
C GLY A 245 -6.74 1.38 -10.98
N HIS A 246 -7.23 1.68 -9.78
CA HIS A 246 -6.40 1.78 -8.57
C HIS A 246 -5.84 0.43 -8.11
N ALA A 247 -6.50 -0.67 -8.45
CA ALA A 247 -6.14 -2.02 -8.05
C ALA A 247 -5.54 -2.85 -9.21
N TYR A 248 -4.70 -2.25 -10.06
CA TYR A 248 -4.05 -2.92 -11.19
C TYR A 248 -3.37 -4.24 -10.79
N SER A 249 -2.72 -4.27 -9.63
CA SER A 249 -2.09 -5.49 -9.10
C SER A 249 -3.07 -6.65 -8.89
N ARG A 250 -4.36 -6.37 -8.84
CA ARG A 250 -5.44 -7.37 -8.70
C ARG A 250 -6.16 -7.63 -10.01
N SER A 251 -6.36 -6.61 -10.83
CA SER A 251 -6.99 -6.76 -12.15
C SER A 251 -6.03 -7.39 -13.18
N ASN A 252 -4.71 -7.19 -13.03
CA ASN A 252 -3.66 -7.70 -13.93
C ASN A 252 -2.46 -8.22 -13.14
N PRO A 253 -2.63 -9.25 -12.29
CA PRO A 253 -1.60 -9.67 -11.34
C PRO A 253 -0.32 -10.18 -11.99
N GLU A 254 -0.40 -10.90 -13.11
CA GLU A 254 0.76 -11.46 -13.77
C GLU A 254 1.71 -10.38 -14.30
N GLN A 255 1.16 -9.36 -14.97
CA GLN A 255 1.95 -8.27 -15.53
C GLN A 255 2.55 -7.40 -14.41
N PHE A 256 1.76 -7.11 -13.36
CA PHE A 256 2.25 -6.40 -12.20
C PHE A 256 3.39 -7.14 -11.49
N ASN A 257 3.19 -8.44 -11.23
CA ASN A 257 4.19 -9.28 -10.55
C ASN A 257 5.51 -9.34 -11.32
N LYS A 258 5.42 -9.56 -12.64
CA LYS A 258 6.61 -9.58 -13.50
C LYS A 258 7.37 -8.26 -13.44
N LEU A 259 6.68 -7.12 -13.59
CA LEU A 259 7.30 -5.79 -13.56
C LEU A 259 8.03 -5.52 -12.24
N VAL A 260 7.37 -5.82 -11.11
CA VAL A 260 7.96 -5.58 -9.79
C VAL A 260 9.15 -6.49 -9.53
N LEU A 261 9.06 -7.78 -9.89
CA LEU A 261 10.17 -8.73 -9.72
C LEU A 261 11.35 -8.39 -10.62
N ASP A 262 11.14 -8.03 -11.88
CA ASP A 262 12.20 -7.59 -12.80
C ASP A 262 12.95 -6.38 -12.21
N PHE A 263 12.22 -5.40 -11.66
CA PHE A 263 12.83 -4.25 -11.01
C PHE A 263 13.63 -4.65 -9.76
N ILE A 264 13.06 -5.43 -8.85
CA ILE A 264 13.74 -5.87 -7.62
C ILE A 264 15.02 -6.65 -7.96
N ASN A 265 14.95 -7.60 -8.90
CA ASN A 265 16.09 -8.42 -9.29
C ASN A 265 17.22 -7.59 -9.92
N SER A 266 16.88 -6.50 -10.62
CA SER A 266 17.87 -5.57 -11.17
C SER A 266 18.63 -4.75 -10.10
N GLN A 267 18.13 -4.72 -8.85
CA GLN A 267 18.77 -4.02 -7.73
C GLN A 267 19.59 -4.95 -6.81
N SER A 268 19.62 -6.25 -7.10
CA SER A 268 20.26 -7.27 -6.24
C SER A 268 21.74 -7.52 -6.57
N HIS A 269 22.41 -6.57 -7.25
CA HIS A 269 23.82 -6.66 -7.65
C HIS A 269 24.70 -5.64 -6.96
#